data_ec868831b6384d1a3d25e53740c46539
#
_entry.id   ec868831b6384d1a3d25e53740c46539
#
_cell.length_a   1.000
_cell.length_b   1.000
_cell.length_c   1.000
_cell.angle_alpha   90.00
_cell.angle_beta   90.00
_cell.angle_gamma   90.00
#
_symmetry.space_group_name_H-M   'P 1'
#
loop_
_entity.id
_entity.type
_entity.pdbx_description
1 polymer ?
#
loop_
_entity_poly.entity_id
_entity_poly.type
_entity_poly.pdbx_seq_one_letter_code
_entity_poly.pdbx_strand_id
1 'polypeptide(L)'
;MESSNKSRKEYKGVDIYGKPFIFTQPFQNDINLDYVKQKVEKLTPEYFFDNVDTFYVGYAKDFFKDGREYNAMYKDGAIYLSPDQDNEKDLLDDILHELAHAVEKKHTQDIYGDGFLEREFVAKRLSLFFLLGDEDYDLNHYQNPEYDYKFDQHLYKGIGYDKLRTVSSGLFYSPYAITALREYWANGFENYLLGSRNKLKELSPVLYGKVDQFFEF
;
A
#
# COMPACT_ATOMS: atom_id res chain seq x y z
N MET A 1 26.51 -14.48 -15.61
CA MET A 1 26.10 -13.78 -16.86
C MET A 1 24.99 -14.51 -17.66
N GLU A 2 24.92 -15.85 -17.66
CA GLU A 2 23.87 -16.59 -18.37
C GLU A 2 22.46 -16.48 -17.76
N SER A 3 22.34 -16.43 -16.45
CA SER A 3 21.06 -16.30 -15.73
C SER A 3 20.36 -14.94 -15.99
N SER A 4 21.14 -13.85 -16.04
CA SER A 4 20.63 -12.49 -16.32
C SER A 4 20.08 -12.31 -17.75
N ASN A 5 20.60 -13.07 -18.71
CA ASN A 5 20.12 -13.05 -20.10
C ASN A 5 18.86 -13.90 -20.31
N LYS A 6 18.65 -14.93 -19.49
CA LYS A 6 17.48 -15.81 -19.57
C LYS A 6 16.24 -15.07 -19.06
N SER A 7 16.33 -14.43 -17.90
CA SER A 7 15.23 -13.67 -17.31
C SER A 7 14.85 -12.42 -18.13
N ARG A 8 15.81 -11.69 -18.73
CA ARG A 8 15.50 -10.57 -19.65
C ARG A 8 14.71 -10.99 -20.91
N LYS A 9 14.80 -12.25 -21.34
CA LYS A 9 14.00 -12.78 -22.46
C LYS A 9 12.60 -13.23 -22.02
N GLU A 10 12.45 -13.70 -20.81
CA GLU A 10 11.22 -14.29 -20.28
C GLU A 10 10.13 -13.25 -20.01
N TYR A 11 10.50 -12.06 -19.55
CA TYR A 11 9.56 -10.96 -19.23
C TYR A 11 9.48 -9.86 -20.30
N LYS A 12 10.00 -10.12 -21.51
CA LYS A 12 10.00 -9.12 -22.57
C LYS A 12 8.61 -8.88 -23.12
N GLY A 13 8.08 -7.67 -22.94
CA GLY A 13 6.80 -7.23 -23.47
C GLY A 13 5.62 -7.47 -22.54
N VAL A 14 5.86 -7.81 -21.27
CA VAL A 14 4.79 -7.82 -20.25
C VAL A 14 4.43 -6.37 -19.89
N ASP A 15 3.15 -6.11 -19.86
CA ASP A 15 2.55 -4.82 -19.47
C ASP A 15 1.25 -5.05 -18.69
N ILE A 16 0.81 -4.03 -17.96
CA ILE A 16 -0.54 -3.94 -17.38
C ILE A 16 -1.19 -2.71 -17.99
N TYR A 17 -2.28 -2.88 -18.73
CA TYR A 17 -2.96 -1.80 -19.45
C TYR A 17 -2.02 -0.95 -20.33
N GLY A 18 -1.08 -1.62 -21.04
CA GLY A 18 -0.09 -0.96 -21.88
C GLY A 18 1.05 -0.28 -21.12
N LYS A 19 1.09 -0.36 -19.78
CA LYS A 19 2.18 0.17 -18.96
C LYS A 19 3.28 -0.88 -18.83
N PRO A 20 4.47 -0.67 -19.43
CA PRO A 20 5.49 -1.71 -19.54
C PRO A 20 6.20 -1.99 -18.22
N PHE A 21 6.66 -3.23 -18.06
CA PHE A 21 7.64 -3.60 -17.04
C PHE A 21 9.06 -3.39 -17.56
N ILE A 22 9.85 -2.60 -16.84
CA ILE A 22 11.26 -2.34 -17.11
C ILE A 22 12.11 -3.03 -16.04
N PHE A 23 12.85 -4.05 -16.45
CA PHE A 23 13.71 -4.80 -15.54
C PHE A 23 15.13 -4.27 -15.55
N THR A 24 15.59 -3.75 -14.40
CA THR A 24 17.02 -3.51 -14.14
C THR A 24 17.65 -4.73 -13.49
N GLN A 25 16.85 -5.51 -12.75
CA GLN A 25 17.20 -6.83 -12.21
C GLN A 25 16.00 -7.77 -12.33
N PRO A 26 16.22 -9.09 -12.52
CA PRO A 26 15.13 -10.07 -12.52
C PRO A 26 14.61 -10.28 -11.10
N PHE A 27 13.38 -10.80 -10.98
CA PHE A 27 12.92 -11.33 -9.70
C PHE A 27 13.84 -12.45 -9.22
N GLN A 28 14.03 -12.52 -7.89
CA GLN A 28 14.87 -13.55 -7.27
C GLN A 28 14.16 -14.91 -7.27
N ASN A 29 12.84 -14.91 -7.14
CA ASN A 29 12.00 -16.09 -7.22
C ASN A 29 11.32 -16.19 -8.59
N ASP A 30 10.79 -17.37 -8.89
CA ASP A 30 10.03 -17.62 -10.12
C ASP A 30 8.62 -16.99 -9.96
N ILE A 31 8.41 -15.85 -10.60
CA ILE A 31 7.18 -15.06 -10.55
C ILE A 31 6.45 -15.16 -11.89
N ASN A 32 5.23 -15.67 -11.87
CA ASN A 32 4.36 -15.68 -13.04
C ASN A 32 3.69 -14.32 -13.26
N LEU A 33 4.37 -13.43 -14.00
CA LEU A 33 3.85 -12.07 -14.28
C LEU A 33 2.57 -12.06 -15.10
N ASP A 34 2.34 -13.03 -15.99
CA ASP A 34 1.08 -13.11 -16.74
C ASP A 34 -0.11 -13.37 -15.81
N TYR A 35 0.10 -14.18 -14.77
CA TYR A 35 -0.91 -14.37 -13.72
C TYR A 35 -1.17 -13.07 -12.96
N VAL A 36 -0.12 -12.36 -12.55
CA VAL A 36 -0.25 -11.08 -11.83
C VAL A 36 -0.96 -10.05 -12.69
N LYS A 37 -0.57 -9.89 -13.97
CA LYS A 37 -1.24 -9.03 -14.96
C LYS A 37 -2.75 -9.33 -15.02
N GLN A 38 -3.11 -10.59 -15.28
CA GLN A 38 -4.52 -10.99 -15.38
C GLN A 38 -5.31 -10.68 -14.10
N LYS A 39 -4.68 -10.85 -12.93
CA LYS A 39 -5.31 -10.54 -11.65
C LYS A 39 -5.53 -9.05 -11.46
N VAL A 40 -4.51 -8.23 -11.73
CA VAL A 40 -4.62 -6.77 -11.64
C VAL A 40 -5.70 -6.26 -12.60
N GLU A 41 -5.65 -6.63 -13.88
CA GLU A 41 -6.62 -6.20 -14.90
C GLU A 41 -8.06 -6.69 -14.60
N LYS A 42 -8.22 -7.82 -13.92
CA LYS A 42 -9.52 -8.29 -13.46
C LYS A 42 -10.08 -7.51 -12.27
N LEU A 43 -9.21 -7.06 -11.37
CA LEU A 43 -9.59 -6.43 -10.10
C LEU A 43 -9.75 -4.92 -10.21
N THR A 44 -9.08 -4.29 -11.17
CA THR A 44 -9.01 -2.84 -11.29
C THR A 44 -9.44 -2.37 -12.69
N PRO A 45 -10.16 -1.26 -12.80
CA PRO A 45 -10.40 -0.63 -14.09
C PRO A 45 -9.13 0.08 -14.62
N GLU A 46 -9.02 0.18 -15.94
CA GLU A 46 -7.85 0.77 -16.63
C GLU A 46 -7.56 2.21 -16.18
N TYR A 47 -8.57 3.03 -15.93
CA TYR A 47 -8.39 4.45 -15.55
C TYR A 47 -7.68 4.67 -14.21
N PHE A 48 -7.52 3.64 -13.37
CA PHE A 48 -6.68 3.73 -12.17
C PHE A 48 -5.20 3.91 -12.52
N PHE A 49 -4.81 3.49 -13.72
CA PHE A 49 -3.44 3.59 -14.23
C PHE A 49 -3.15 4.89 -15.01
N ASP A 50 -4.07 5.85 -15.01
CA ASP A 50 -3.87 7.12 -15.72
C ASP A 50 -2.62 7.90 -15.25
N ASN A 51 -2.26 7.75 -13.97
CA ASN A 51 -1.04 8.33 -13.39
C ASN A 51 0.12 7.33 -13.27
N VAL A 52 0.02 6.19 -13.91
CA VAL A 52 1.10 5.19 -13.96
C VAL A 52 1.61 5.10 -15.39
N ASP A 53 2.89 5.36 -15.60
CA ASP A 53 3.54 5.27 -16.90
C ASP A 53 4.24 3.92 -17.08
N THR A 54 4.79 3.36 -15.99
CA THR A 54 5.64 2.16 -16.06
C THR A 54 5.81 1.49 -14.69
N PHE A 55 6.23 0.23 -14.74
CA PHE A 55 6.69 -0.55 -13.58
C PHE A 55 8.20 -0.75 -13.70
N TYR A 56 8.96 -0.41 -12.67
CA TYR A 56 10.39 -0.69 -12.58
C TYR A 56 10.64 -1.84 -11.61
N VAL A 57 11.32 -2.90 -12.08
CA VAL A 57 11.76 -4.00 -11.23
C VAL A 57 13.27 -3.92 -11.03
N GLY A 58 13.70 -3.78 -9.79
CA GLY A 58 15.10 -3.66 -9.42
C GLY A 58 15.26 -2.95 -8.06
N TYR A 59 16.49 -2.91 -7.54
CA TYR A 59 16.76 -2.21 -6.29
C TYR A 59 16.81 -0.69 -6.50
N ALA A 60 15.89 0.03 -5.89
CA ALA A 60 15.90 1.47 -5.83
C ALA A 60 16.57 1.94 -4.52
N LYS A 61 17.32 3.04 -4.58
CA LYS A 61 17.93 3.61 -3.36
C LYS A 61 16.91 4.02 -2.31
N ASP A 62 15.74 4.43 -2.78
CA ASP A 62 14.64 4.89 -1.93
C ASP A 62 13.93 3.73 -1.20
N PHE A 63 14.21 2.46 -1.56
CA PHE A 63 13.72 1.30 -0.80
C PHE A 63 14.36 1.20 0.60
N PHE A 64 15.51 1.84 0.81
CA PHE A 64 16.17 1.90 2.10
C PHE A 64 15.99 3.30 2.70
N LYS A 65 14.91 3.49 3.42
CA LYS A 65 14.61 4.78 4.06
C LYS A 65 14.28 4.56 5.52
N ASP A 66 14.82 5.44 6.38
CA ASP A 66 14.48 5.49 7.79
C ASP A 66 14.77 4.20 8.58
N GLY A 67 15.75 3.39 8.09
CA GLY A 67 16.11 2.11 8.69
C GLY A 67 15.12 0.99 8.41
N ARG A 68 14.25 1.16 7.41
CA ARG A 68 13.35 0.16 6.87
C ARG A 68 13.68 -0.15 5.42
N GLU A 69 13.36 -1.35 5.02
CA GLU A 69 13.34 -1.81 3.64
C GLU A 69 11.89 -1.83 3.15
N TYR A 70 11.66 -1.24 1.99
CA TYR A 70 10.37 -1.23 1.30
C TYR A 70 10.46 -2.09 0.06
N ASN A 71 9.44 -2.90 -0.20
CA ASN A 71 9.40 -3.77 -1.36
C ASN A 71 8.81 -3.09 -2.60
N ALA A 72 8.06 -2.02 -2.40
CA ALA A 72 7.49 -1.24 -3.49
C ALA A 72 7.37 0.24 -3.13
N MET A 73 7.22 1.10 -4.14
CA MET A 73 6.83 2.50 -3.97
C MET A 73 6.30 3.10 -5.26
N TYR A 74 5.27 3.95 -5.15
CA TYR A 74 4.83 4.83 -6.23
C TYR A 74 5.55 6.17 -6.16
N LYS A 75 6.22 6.56 -7.25
CA LYS A 75 6.92 7.84 -7.35
C LYS A 75 6.96 8.33 -8.79
N ASP A 76 6.60 9.59 -9.01
CA ASP A 76 6.75 10.30 -10.28
C ASP A 76 6.18 9.56 -11.52
N GLY A 77 5.00 8.94 -11.37
CA GLY A 77 4.34 8.20 -12.43
C GLY A 77 4.84 6.77 -12.62
N ALA A 78 5.71 6.27 -11.75
CA ALA A 78 6.20 4.90 -11.83
C ALA A 78 5.93 4.12 -10.54
N ILE A 79 5.62 2.85 -10.68
CA ILE A 79 5.60 1.88 -9.58
C ILE A 79 6.93 1.13 -9.60
N TYR A 80 7.72 1.31 -8.54
CA TYR A 80 8.99 0.62 -8.33
C TYR A 80 8.73 -0.62 -7.49
N LEU A 81 9.29 -1.75 -7.91
CA LEU A 81 9.11 -3.05 -7.27
C LEU A 81 10.48 -3.66 -6.96
N SER A 82 10.66 -4.13 -5.74
CA SER A 82 11.83 -4.92 -5.37
C SER A 82 11.86 -6.23 -6.16
N PRO A 83 13.04 -6.70 -6.55
CA PRO A 83 13.19 -8.03 -7.12
C PRO A 83 13.00 -9.15 -6.08
N ASP A 84 13.02 -8.83 -4.79
CA ASP A 84 12.91 -9.77 -3.66
C ASP A 84 11.44 -10.03 -3.29
N GLN A 85 10.64 -10.43 -4.29
CA GLN A 85 9.25 -10.86 -4.09
C GLN A 85 9.21 -12.34 -3.73
N ASP A 86 8.50 -12.71 -2.68
CA ASP A 86 8.40 -14.10 -2.25
C ASP A 86 7.56 -14.94 -3.21
N ASN A 87 6.47 -14.36 -3.74
CA ASN A 87 5.52 -15.01 -4.64
C ASN A 87 4.63 -13.98 -5.36
N GLU A 88 3.76 -14.47 -6.27
CA GLU A 88 2.83 -13.63 -7.04
C GLU A 88 1.83 -12.87 -6.16
N LYS A 89 1.49 -13.41 -5.00
CA LYS A 89 0.53 -12.76 -4.10
C LYS A 89 1.17 -11.51 -3.49
N ASP A 90 2.41 -11.60 -3.02
CA ASP A 90 3.12 -10.46 -2.45
C ASP A 90 3.33 -9.37 -3.49
N LEU A 91 3.73 -9.76 -4.72
CA LEU A 91 3.84 -8.81 -5.83
C LEU A 91 2.50 -8.15 -6.17
N LEU A 92 1.39 -8.89 -6.11
CA LEU A 92 0.05 -8.37 -6.37
C LEU A 92 -0.37 -7.38 -5.27
N ASP A 93 -0.12 -7.72 -3.99
CA ASP A 93 -0.39 -6.86 -2.84
C ASP A 93 0.38 -5.54 -2.99
N ASP A 94 1.68 -5.59 -3.27
CA ASP A 94 2.54 -4.42 -3.50
C ASP A 94 2.05 -3.55 -4.66
N ILE A 95 1.72 -4.15 -5.82
CA ILE A 95 1.22 -3.39 -6.98
C ILE A 95 -0.09 -2.67 -6.64
N LEU A 96 -1.02 -3.31 -5.96
CA LEU A 96 -2.31 -2.72 -5.64
C LEU A 96 -2.19 -1.64 -4.54
N HIS A 97 -1.27 -1.81 -3.61
CA HIS A 97 -0.95 -0.80 -2.61
C HIS A 97 -0.38 0.48 -3.27
N GLU A 98 0.59 0.32 -4.16
CA GLU A 98 1.20 1.46 -4.85
C GLU A 98 0.27 2.10 -5.89
N LEU A 99 -0.61 1.31 -6.50
CA LEU A 99 -1.69 1.81 -7.34
C LEU A 99 -2.66 2.70 -6.55
N ALA A 100 -2.95 2.36 -5.29
CA ALA A 100 -3.78 3.20 -4.44
C ALA A 100 -3.17 4.60 -4.26
N HIS A 101 -1.84 4.72 -4.13
CA HIS A 101 -1.16 6.01 -4.09
C HIS A 101 -1.20 6.77 -5.42
N ALA A 102 -1.19 6.05 -6.55
CA ALA A 102 -1.37 6.67 -7.87
C ALA A 102 -2.80 7.23 -8.04
N VAL A 103 -3.82 6.50 -7.59
CA VAL A 103 -5.23 6.94 -7.56
C VAL A 103 -5.40 8.10 -6.59
N GLU A 104 -4.83 8.02 -5.39
CA GLU A 104 -4.84 9.08 -4.37
C GLU A 104 -4.34 10.41 -4.94
N LYS A 105 -3.22 10.39 -5.64
CA LYS A 105 -2.62 11.59 -6.24
C LYS A 105 -3.54 12.31 -7.21
N LYS A 106 -4.33 11.55 -7.98
CA LYS A 106 -5.30 12.09 -8.94
C LYS A 106 -6.58 12.58 -8.28
N HIS A 107 -7.03 11.87 -7.24
CA HIS A 107 -8.34 12.01 -6.62
C HIS A 107 -8.28 12.49 -5.16
N THR A 108 -7.21 13.21 -4.79
CA THR A 108 -7.00 13.73 -3.42
C THR A 108 -8.24 14.45 -2.89
N GLN A 109 -8.89 15.29 -3.72
CA GLN A 109 -10.06 16.06 -3.31
C GLN A 109 -11.29 15.16 -3.08
N ASP A 110 -11.49 14.14 -3.91
CA ASP A 110 -12.62 13.21 -3.77
C ASP A 110 -12.46 12.32 -2.53
N ILE A 111 -11.22 11.94 -2.21
CA ILE A 111 -10.88 11.08 -1.08
C ILE A 111 -10.95 11.86 0.24
N TYR A 112 -10.30 13.02 0.32
CA TYR A 112 -10.05 13.73 1.58
C TYR A 112 -10.83 15.03 1.74
N GLY A 113 -11.39 15.60 0.66
CA GLY A 113 -11.93 16.97 0.65
C GLY A 113 -13.08 17.25 1.63
N ASP A 114 -13.85 16.23 2.01
CA ASP A 114 -14.91 16.36 3.02
C ASP A 114 -14.43 16.14 4.47
N GLY A 115 -13.18 15.70 4.66
CA GLY A 115 -12.56 15.42 5.95
C GLY A 115 -13.13 14.23 6.72
N PHE A 116 -14.06 13.44 6.13
CA PHE A 116 -14.64 12.30 6.85
C PHE A 116 -13.63 11.19 7.07
N LEU A 117 -12.80 10.89 6.05
CA LEU A 117 -11.79 9.83 6.15
C LEU A 117 -10.73 10.16 7.19
N GLU A 118 -10.27 11.42 7.24
CA GLU A 118 -9.33 11.88 8.25
C GLU A 118 -9.92 11.75 9.66
N ARG A 119 -11.18 12.16 9.85
CA ARG A 119 -11.85 12.00 11.15
C ARG A 119 -11.97 10.56 11.60
N GLU A 120 -12.31 9.63 10.69
CA GLU A 120 -12.36 8.20 10.99
C GLU A 120 -10.97 7.70 11.40
N PHE A 121 -9.95 8.04 10.65
CA PHE A 121 -8.57 7.64 10.92
C PHE A 121 -8.07 8.14 12.27
N VAL A 122 -8.21 9.44 12.54
CA VAL A 122 -7.78 10.05 13.81
C VAL A 122 -8.54 9.46 15.00
N ALA A 123 -9.86 9.27 14.89
CA ALA A 123 -10.65 8.63 15.95
C ALA A 123 -10.16 7.23 16.29
N LYS A 124 -9.77 6.43 15.28
CA LYS A 124 -9.19 5.10 15.49
C LYS A 124 -7.81 5.15 16.16
N ARG A 125 -6.96 6.10 15.75
CA ARG A 125 -5.65 6.30 16.39
C ARG A 125 -5.79 6.71 17.84
N LEU A 126 -6.74 7.59 18.16
CA LEU A 126 -7.06 7.95 19.55
C LEU A 126 -7.58 6.75 20.36
N SER A 127 -8.44 5.93 19.75
CA SER A 127 -8.88 4.69 20.40
C SER A 127 -7.71 3.74 20.66
N LEU A 128 -6.78 3.64 19.73
CA LEU A 128 -5.57 2.83 19.89
C LEU A 128 -4.67 3.36 21.01
N PHE A 129 -4.49 4.68 21.13
CA PHE A 129 -3.74 5.32 22.22
C PHE A 129 -4.26 4.85 23.60
N PHE A 130 -5.57 4.90 23.81
CA PHE A 130 -6.18 4.46 25.06
C PHE A 130 -6.06 2.94 25.26
N LEU A 131 -6.24 2.13 24.20
CA LEU A 131 -6.10 0.68 24.30
C LEU A 131 -4.68 0.22 24.62
N LEU A 132 -3.68 0.97 24.17
CA LEU A 132 -2.27 0.70 24.46
C LEU A 132 -1.88 1.12 25.89
N GLY A 133 -2.63 2.07 26.50
CA GLY A 133 -2.22 2.76 27.72
C GLY A 133 -0.95 3.57 27.52
N ASP A 134 -0.80 4.21 26.34
CA ASP A 134 0.42 4.89 25.90
C ASP A 134 0.49 6.34 26.42
N GLU A 135 0.09 6.53 27.68
CA GLU A 135 -0.10 7.84 28.32
C GLU A 135 1.21 8.65 28.42
N ASP A 136 2.35 7.99 28.40
CA ASP A 136 3.67 8.63 28.44
C ASP A 136 4.11 9.17 27.07
N TYR A 137 3.40 8.83 25.97
CA TYR A 137 3.71 9.30 24.63
C TYR A 137 2.83 10.50 24.24
N ASP A 138 3.38 11.44 23.47
CA ASP A 138 2.67 12.66 23.08
C ASP A 138 1.46 12.37 22.20
N LEU A 139 0.26 12.67 22.69
CA LEU A 139 -1.02 12.48 22.02
C LEU A 139 -1.08 13.20 20.66
N ASN A 140 -0.35 14.30 20.48
CA ASN A 140 -0.32 15.04 19.22
C ASN A 140 0.15 14.16 18.04
N HIS A 141 1.04 13.20 18.28
CA HIS A 141 1.45 12.26 17.23
C HIS A 141 0.30 11.34 16.79
N TYR A 142 -0.60 10.95 17.71
CA TYR A 142 -1.79 10.17 17.38
C TYR A 142 -2.85 10.99 16.63
N GLN A 143 -2.86 12.31 16.81
CA GLN A 143 -3.80 13.23 16.14
C GLN A 143 -3.30 13.71 14.77
N ASN A 144 -1.99 13.65 14.51
CA ASN A 144 -1.42 14.07 13.23
C ASN A 144 -1.70 13.05 12.12
N PRO A 145 -2.50 13.34 11.07
CA PRO A 145 -2.80 12.39 10.01
C PRO A 145 -1.62 12.13 9.07
N GLU A 146 -0.65 13.03 9.05
CA GLU A 146 0.52 12.95 8.19
C GLU A 146 1.55 11.93 8.71
N TYR A 147 2.41 11.48 7.81
CA TYR A 147 3.54 10.63 8.20
C TYR A 147 4.50 11.37 9.14
N ASP A 148 4.77 10.77 10.26
CA ASP A 148 5.74 11.25 11.26
C ASP A 148 6.75 10.14 11.56
N TYR A 149 8.01 10.38 11.22
CA TYR A 149 9.09 9.41 11.44
C TYR A 149 9.22 8.98 12.92
N LYS A 150 9.10 9.92 13.87
CA LYS A 150 9.21 9.58 15.29
C LYS A 150 8.08 8.69 15.75
N PHE A 151 6.87 9.00 15.30
CA PHE A 151 5.70 8.18 15.58
C PHE A 151 5.80 6.81 14.94
N ASP A 152 6.25 6.73 13.69
CA ASP A 152 6.47 5.46 13.00
C ASP A 152 7.52 4.59 13.72
N GLN A 153 8.64 5.17 14.18
CA GLN A 153 9.63 4.44 14.99
C GLN A 153 9.07 4.01 16.36
N HIS A 154 8.21 4.83 16.99
CA HIS A 154 7.53 4.45 18.22
C HIS A 154 6.62 3.25 18.01
N LEU A 155 5.79 3.27 16.97
CA LEU A 155 4.92 2.14 16.61
C LEU A 155 5.73 0.87 16.30
N TYR A 156 6.79 1.00 15.50
CA TYR A 156 7.57 -0.14 15.04
C TYR A 156 8.51 -0.71 16.09
N LYS A 157 9.34 0.14 16.74
CA LYS A 157 10.37 -0.28 17.70
C LYS A 157 9.94 -0.18 19.15
N GLY A 158 9.13 0.83 19.48
CA GLY A 158 8.67 1.06 20.84
C GLY A 158 7.58 0.07 21.24
N ILE A 159 6.51 0.02 20.48
CA ILE A 159 5.37 -0.87 20.75
C ILE A 159 5.59 -2.25 20.14
N GLY A 160 6.03 -2.31 18.89
CA GLY A 160 6.25 -3.52 18.09
C GLY A 160 5.00 -3.98 17.33
N TYR A 161 5.20 -4.42 16.08
CA TYR A 161 4.09 -4.78 15.18
C TYR A 161 3.28 -6.00 15.64
N ASP A 162 3.86 -6.94 16.39
CA ASP A 162 3.11 -8.07 16.92
C ASP A 162 2.08 -7.66 17.98
N LYS A 163 2.48 -6.75 18.88
CA LYS A 163 1.56 -6.17 19.87
C LYS A 163 0.51 -5.29 19.17
N LEU A 164 0.95 -4.44 18.22
CA LEU A 164 0.03 -3.59 17.44
C LEU A 164 -0.98 -4.41 16.68
N ARG A 165 -0.58 -5.48 15.99
CA ARG A 165 -1.48 -6.37 15.24
C ARG A 165 -2.58 -6.93 16.14
N THR A 166 -2.23 -7.31 17.36
CA THR A 166 -3.20 -7.84 18.34
C THR A 166 -4.14 -6.74 18.83
N VAL A 167 -3.60 -5.63 19.32
CA VAL A 167 -4.38 -4.56 19.97
C VAL A 167 -5.22 -3.79 18.95
N SER A 168 -4.71 -3.56 17.74
CA SER A 168 -5.40 -2.79 16.70
C SER A 168 -6.34 -3.62 15.82
N SER A 169 -6.48 -4.92 16.03
CA SER A 169 -7.25 -5.84 15.15
C SER A 169 -8.73 -5.47 14.96
N GLY A 170 -9.31 -4.74 15.91
CA GLY A 170 -10.66 -4.17 15.84
C GLY A 170 -10.72 -2.73 15.31
N LEU A 171 -9.59 -2.13 14.93
CA LEU A 171 -9.48 -0.75 14.45
C LEU A 171 -8.86 -0.65 13.06
N PHE A 172 -7.79 -1.40 12.79
CA PHE A 172 -7.02 -1.34 11.55
C PHE A 172 -6.80 -2.74 10.98
N TYR A 173 -6.67 -2.83 9.65
CA TYR A 173 -6.34 -4.09 8.98
C TYR A 173 -4.89 -4.51 9.19
N SER A 174 -3.98 -3.54 9.23
CA SER A 174 -2.56 -3.79 9.45
C SER A 174 -1.94 -2.74 10.37
N PRO A 175 -0.84 -3.03 11.08
CA PRO A 175 -0.07 -2.05 11.82
C PRO A 175 0.47 -0.91 10.95
N TYR A 176 0.79 -1.17 9.69
CA TYR A 176 1.32 -0.17 8.78
C TYR A 176 0.28 0.91 8.42
N ALA A 177 -1.00 0.53 8.32
CA ALA A 177 -2.10 1.45 8.10
C ALA A 177 -2.27 2.52 9.20
N ILE A 178 -1.62 2.32 10.37
CA ILE A 178 -1.66 3.27 11.49
C ILE A 178 -0.71 4.46 11.27
N THR A 179 0.31 4.30 10.42
CA THR A 179 1.45 5.24 10.33
C THR A 179 1.08 6.59 9.72
N ALA A 180 0.16 6.61 8.75
CA ALA A 180 -0.31 7.83 8.09
C ALA A 180 -1.69 7.63 7.45
N LEU A 181 -2.42 8.72 7.23
CA LEU A 181 -3.73 8.70 6.57
C LEU A 181 -3.63 8.11 5.14
N ARG A 182 -2.58 8.43 4.42
CA ARG A 182 -2.33 7.88 3.08
C ARG A 182 -2.10 6.36 3.09
N GLU A 183 -1.44 5.84 4.12
CA GLU A 183 -1.23 4.39 4.29
C GLU A 183 -2.53 3.69 4.72
N TYR A 184 -3.37 4.39 5.49
CA TYR A 184 -4.71 3.92 5.81
C TYR A 184 -5.58 3.80 4.55
N TRP A 185 -5.52 4.80 3.66
CA TRP A 185 -6.17 4.76 2.35
C TRP A 185 -5.66 3.60 1.50
N ALA A 186 -4.34 3.48 1.30
CA ALA A 186 -3.75 2.45 0.45
C ALA A 186 -4.06 1.04 0.96
N ASN A 187 -3.97 0.82 2.27
CA ASN A 187 -4.31 -0.46 2.90
C ASN A 187 -5.82 -0.78 2.78
N GLY A 188 -6.70 0.22 2.87
CA GLY A 188 -8.13 0.04 2.63
C GLY A 188 -8.44 -0.34 1.19
N PHE A 189 -7.81 0.33 0.22
CA PHE A 189 -7.94 0.04 -1.20
C PHE A 189 -7.49 -1.39 -1.54
N GLU A 190 -6.31 -1.79 -1.07
CA GLU A 190 -5.79 -3.15 -1.20
C GLU A 190 -6.77 -4.20 -0.61
N ASN A 191 -7.23 -3.98 0.63
CA ASN A 191 -8.14 -4.91 1.29
C ASN A 191 -9.57 -4.93 0.69
N TYR A 192 -10.00 -3.86 0.05
CA TYR A 192 -11.24 -3.85 -0.75
C TYR A 192 -11.14 -4.80 -1.94
N LEU A 193 -9.96 -4.89 -2.58
CA LEU A 193 -9.72 -5.72 -3.76
C LEU A 193 -9.37 -7.17 -3.42
N LEU A 194 -8.53 -7.39 -2.42
CA LEU A 194 -7.96 -8.70 -2.09
C LEU A 194 -8.56 -9.34 -0.84
N GLY A 195 -9.13 -8.53 0.04
CA GLY A 195 -9.65 -8.97 1.32
C GLY A 195 -11.16 -9.19 1.36
N SER A 196 -11.71 -9.09 2.56
CA SER A 196 -13.15 -9.15 2.78
C SER A 196 -13.75 -7.74 2.81
N ARG A 197 -14.54 -7.39 1.79
CA ARG A 197 -15.27 -6.11 1.72
C ARG A 197 -16.21 -5.93 2.91
N ASN A 198 -16.89 -6.99 3.36
CA ASN A 198 -17.76 -6.91 4.53
C ASN A 198 -16.98 -6.55 5.79
N LYS A 199 -15.83 -7.19 6.02
CA LYS A 199 -14.95 -6.86 7.15
C LYS A 199 -14.42 -5.43 7.04
N LEU A 200 -14.03 -4.97 5.85
CA LEU A 200 -13.60 -3.59 5.64
C LEU A 200 -14.73 -2.61 5.97
N LYS A 201 -15.95 -2.88 5.51
CA LYS A 201 -17.12 -2.05 5.77
C LYS A 201 -17.48 -1.98 7.26
N GLU A 202 -17.36 -3.09 7.98
CA GLU A 202 -17.59 -3.14 9.44
C GLU A 202 -16.50 -2.38 10.19
N LEU A 203 -15.24 -2.61 9.83
CA LEU A 203 -14.08 -2.04 10.50
C LEU A 203 -13.89 -0.55 10.20
N SER A 204 -14.11 -0.14 8.95
CA SER A 204 -13.76 1.17 8.40
C SER A 204 -14.81 1.65 7.40
N PRO A 205 -16.03 2.00 7.87
CA PRO A 205 -17.15 2.29 6.99
C PRO A 205 -16.93 3.50 6.09
N VAL A 206 -16.24 4.55 6.56
CA VAL A 206 -15.93 5.72 5.72
C VAL A 206 -14.90 5.36 4.67
N LEU A 207 -13.82 4.70 5.05
CA LEU A 207 -12.79 4.21 4.12
C LEU A 207 -13.41 3.29 3.06
N TYR A 208 -14.25 2.34 3.48
CA TYR A 208 -14.98 1.48 2.55
C TYR A 208 -15.78 2.30 1.53
N GLY A 209 -16.62 3.26 1.99
CA GLY A 209 -17.41 4.10 1.12
C GLY A 209 -16.59 4.94 0.16
N LYS A 210 -15.44 5.46 0.62
CA LYS A 210 -14.51 6.21 -0.22
C LYS A 210 -13.86 5.36 -1.30
N VAL A 211 -13.54 4.10 -1.04
CA VAL A 211 -13.03 3.17 -2.05
C VAL A 211 -14.14 2.71 -2.99
N ASP A 212 -15.31 2.33 -2.44
CA ASP A 212 -16.46 1.78 -3.18
C ASP A 212 -16.94 2.73 -4.30
N GLN A 213 -16.94 4.06 -4.05
CA GLN A 213 -17.33 5.08 -5.04
C GLN A 213 -16.50 5.03 -6.34
N PHE A 214 -15.28 4.51 -6.31
CA PHE A 214 -14.43 4.35 -7.51
C PHE A 214 -14.77 3.09 -8.32
N PHE A 215 -15.69 2.26 -7.85
CA PHE A 215 -16.13 1.03 -8.53
C PHE A 215 -17.60 1.05 -8.93
N GLU A 216 -18.34 2.13 -8.63
CA GLU A 216 -19.76 2.32 -8.97
C GLU A 216 -19.98 2.89 -10.39
N PHE A 217 -19.33 2.30 -11.43
CA PHE A 217 -19.53 2.70 -12.82
C PHE A 217 -20.06 1.55 -13.67
#